data_c6f9f6899ce2360ffb1c026ca131f8c8
#
_entry.id   c6f9f6899ce2360ffb1c026ca131f8c8
#
_cell.length_a   1.000
_cell.length_b   1.000
_cell.length_c   1.000
_cell.angle_alpha   90.00
_cell.angle_beta   90.00
_cell.angle_gamma   90.00
#
_symmetry.space_group_name_H-M   'P 1'
#
loop_
_entity.id
_entity.type
_entity.pdbx_description
1 polymer ?
#
loop_
_entity_poly.entity_id
_entity_poly.type
_entity_poly.pdbx_seq_one_letter_code
_entity_poly.pdbx_strand_id
1 'polypeptide(L)'
;MRLLIAIALALAVAAPGVAARPATAPVTTHHRAIVGGRAIDYDATFDEQVLSDAAGKPQATISGTAYVRTGIVDRSKRAVTFAFNGGPGASSSPLHFSAFGPRLVERWGSGEAPSIRDNPQSLIDITDLVFIDPVGTGFSRVLKGGSGQPYWDVDGDAKAVLGFIRAWLKRNGRTGSPVYIAGESYGGTRLAEMVGDADDLNLAGLIFISPALGNEGEGSDLDYVFALPSMAVAAVRNGKAGAGGRSVDAVFEDARSFAMGDYALALMKGSLLPDAERDRIAARMSALIGLPARTIVEHHLRVDAETFRKALRSSEGLVVGRLDTRVTAPVPKHEPNRPSAANDPALGLGASNVIISDAIGAYMRNELKVPIDRPYVSLTLDVNFKWTWPQSRGGAAPSLTANIAKAMAAKPRLRLLLVGGYYDLAVPLLAPRYALDHAWLPMDRVEMIALETGHSAFEGEQGRLEMKSLMRTFIKE
;
A
#
# COMPACT_ATOMS: atom_id res chain seq x y z
N MET A 1 -3.46 54.07 -37.75
CA MET A 1 -4.45 53.19 -37.19
C MET A 1 -3.74 52.37 -36.14
N ARG A 2 -3.77 52.80 -34.88
CA ARG A 2 -3.05 52.19 -33.75
C ARG A 2 -3.99 51.18 -33.06
N LEU A 3 -3.60 49.91 -33.05
CA LEU A 3 -4.33 48.83 -32.38
C LEU A 3 -3.91 48.82 -30.90
N LEU A 4 -4.82 49.12 -30.01
CA LEU A 4 -4.66 49.01 -28.55
C LEU A 4 -4.99 47.53 -28.18
N ILE A 5 -3.98 46.80 -27.71
CA ILE A 5 -4.16 45.49 -27.12
C ILE A 5 -4.39 45.72 -25.63
N ALA A 6 -5.60 45.45 -25.16
CA ALA A 6 -5.94 45.43 -23.74
C ALA A 6 -5.52 44.07 -23.14
N ILE A 7 -4.51 44.07 -22.26
CA ILE A 7 -4.14 42.91 -21.46
C ILE A 7 -5.06 42.87 -20.25
N ALA A 8 -5.98 41.90 -20.23
CA ALA A 8 -6.80 41.62 -19.05
C ALA A 8 -5.94 40.85 -18.03
N LEU A 9 -5.56 41.52 -16.94
CA LEU A 9 -4.91 40.92 -15.78
C LEU A 9 -5.97 40.16 -14.98
N ALA A 10 -6.00 38.81 -15.10
CA ALA A 10 -6.82 37.98 -14.23
C ALA A 10 -6.17 37.93 -12.84
N LEU A 11 -6.73 38.65 -11.89
CA LEU A 11 -6.42 38.50 -10.47
C LEU A 11 -6.95 37.16 -10.04
N ALA A 12 -6.07 36.19 -9.88
CA ALA A 12 -6.34 34.93 -9.15
C ALA A 12 -6.56 35.32 -7.68
N VAL A 13 -7.82 35.36 -7.25
CA VAL A 13 -8.17 35.44 -5.84
C VAL A 13 -7.77 34.11 -5.21
N ALA A 14 -6.60 34.07 -4.54
CA ALA A 14 -6.21 32.96 -3.71
C ALA A 14 -7.25 32.77 -2.60
N ALA A 15 -7.94 31.64 -2.59
CA ALA A 15 -8.83 31.28 -1.49
C ALA A 15 -8.06 31.43 -0.16
N PRO A 16 -8.67 32.02 0.90
CA PRO A 16 -7.97 32.17 2.17
C PRO A 16 -7.60 30.79 2.71
N GLY A 17 -6.30 30.51 2.73
CA GLY A 17 -5.79 29.26 3.32
C GLY A 17 -6.30 29.16 4.75
N VAL A 18 -6.99 28.07 5.06
CA VAL A 18 -7.43 27.75 6.43
C VAL A 18 -6.19 27.77 7.30
N ALA A 19 -6.13 28.68 8.27
CA ALA A 19 -5.01 28.78 9.19
C ALA A 19 -4.88 27.45 9.97
N ALA A 20 -3.79 26.73 9.76
CA ALA A 20 -3.53 25.49 10.49
C ALA A 20 -3.47 25.81 11.97
N ARG A 21 -4.33 25.13 12.76
CA ARG A 21 -4.25 25.20 14.22
C ARG A 21 -3.04 24.36 14.68
N PRO A 22 -2.37 24.74 15.77
CA PRO A 22 -1.39 23.86 16.42
C PRO A 22 -2.04 22.51 16.78
N ALA A 23 -1.21 21.47 16.96
CA ALA A 23 -1.70 20.14 17.33
C ALA A 23 -2.68 20.23 18.50
N THR A 24 -3.77 19.51 18.39
CA THR A 24 -4.78 19.43 19.45
C THR A 24 -4.32 18.44 20.51
N ALA A 25 -4.78 18.61 21.77
CA ALA A 25 -4.60 17.59 22.78
C ALA A 25 -5.26 16.28 22.30
N PRO A 26 -4.69 15.08 22.63
CA PRO A 26 -5.30 13.82 22.29
C PRO A 26 -6.75 13.73 22.79
N VAL A 27 -7.65 13.23 21.94
CA VAL A 27 -9.07 13.06 22.28
C VAL A 27 -9.36 11.58 22.41
N THR A 28 -9.90 11.17 23.55
CA THR A 28 -10.25 9.77 23.83
C THR A 28 -11.74 9.62 24.04
N THR A 29 -12.32 8.60 23.42
CA THR A 29 -13.73 8.20 23.57
C THR A 29 -13.82 6.71 23.86
N HIS A 30 -14.90 6.27 24.56
CA HIS A 30 -15.10 4.88 24.95
C HIS A 30 -16.10 4.22 24.02
N HIS A 31 -15.79 3.02 23.58
CA HIS A 31 -16.58 2.30 22.57
C HIS A 31 -16.70 0.82 22.90
N ARG A 32 -17.66 0.19 22.22
CA ARG A 32 -17.86 -1.26 22.19
C ARG A 32 -18.11 -1.69 20.76
N ALA A 33 -17.53 -2.82 20.36
CA ALA A 33 -17.80 -3.47 19.08
C ALA A 33 -17.99 -4.97 19.24
N ILE A 34 -18.71 -5.59 18.32
CA ILE A 34 -18.84 -7.06 18.25
C ILE A 34 -17.76 -7.59 17.30
N VAL A 35 -16.79 -8.32 17.86
CA VAL A 35 -15.65 -8.89 17.12
C VAL A 35 -15.63 -10.40 17.34
N GLY A 36 -15.73 -11.16 16.24
CA GLY A 36 -15.82 -12.63 16.32
C GLY A 36 -16.92 -13.14 17.23
N GLY A 37 -18.08 -12.45 17.23
CA GLY A 37 -19.25 -12.78 18.07
C GLY A 37 -19.11 -12.38 19.54
N ARG A 38 -18.05 -11.65 19.93
CA ARG A 38 -17.83 -11.21 21.32
C ARG A 38 -17.84 -9.70 21.43
N ALA A 39 -18.46 -9.16 22.46
CA ALA A 39 -18.39 -7.75 22.79
C ALA A 39 -17.00 -7.41 23.32
N ILE A 40 -16.38 -6.39 22.74
CA ILE A 40 -15.05 -5.87 23.15
C ILE A 40 -15.18 -4.38 23.44
N ASP A 41 -14.86 -4.01 24.68
CA ASP A 41 -14.77 -2.62 25.09
C ASP A 41 -13.35 -2.09 24.78
N TYR A 42 -13.28 -0.87 24.26
CA TYR A 42 -12.02 -0.24 23.90
C TYR A 42 -12.10 1.29 23.98
N ASP A 43 -10.94 1.89 24.16
CA ASP A 43 -10.74 3.31 24.03
C ASP A 43 -10.24 3.64 22.63
N ALA A 44 -10.88 4.60 21.96
CA ALA A 44 -10.41 5.19 20.71
C ALA A 44 -9.77 6.55 21.00
N THR A 45 -8.51 6.73 20.65
CA THR A 45 -7.77 7.97 20.88
C THR A 45 -7.25 8.51 19.55
N PHE A 46 -7.67 9.73 19.20
CA PHE A 46 -7.04 10.48 18.11
C PHE A 46 -5.91 11.35 18.67
N ASP A 47 -4.76 11.34 18.01
CA ASP A 47 -3.57 12.11 18.35
C ASP A 47 -2.99 12.81 17.11
N GLU A 48 -2.64 14.07 17.23
CA GLU A 48 -1.97 14.86 16.20
C GLU A 48 -0.71 15.50 16.78
N GLN A 49 0.45 15.21 16.18
CA GLN A 49 1.75 15.67 16.63
C GLN A 49 2.33 16.68 15.63
N VAL A 50 2.95 17.73 16.15
CA VAL A 50 3.68 18.71 15.35
C VAL A 50 5.07 18.17 15.04
N LEU A 51 5.42 18.21 13.76
CA LEU A 51 6.77 17.95 13.27
C LEU A 51 7.47 19.30 13.06
N SER A 52 8.66 19.43 13.64
CA SER A 52 9.46 20.67 13.56
C SER A 52 10.80 20.41 12.88
N ASP A 53 11.40 21.44 12.30
CA ASP A 53 12.77 21.39 11.81
C ASP A 53 13.80 21.40 12.95
N ALA A 54 15.08 21.34 12.60
CA ALA A 54 16.20 21.35 13.56
C ALA A 54 16.25 22.65 14.42
N ALA A 55 15.65 23.75 13.95
CA ALA A 55 15.53 24.99 14.71
C ALA A 55 14.29 25.04 15.61
N GLY A 56 13.48 23.97 15.64
CA GLY A 56 12.25 23.89 16.41
C GLY A 56 11.04 24.58 15.75
N LYS A 57 11.17 25.08 14.50
CA LYS A 57 10.06 25.71 13.78
C LYS A 57 9.09 24.65 13.29
N PRO A 58 7.78 24.77 13.58
CA PRO A 58 6.75 23.87 13.10
C PRO A 58 6.68 23.84 11.57
N GLN A 59 6.69 22.62 10.98
CA GLN A 59 6.67 22.38 9.55
C GLN A 59 5.37 21.69 9.11
N ALA A 60 4.98 20.63 9.80
CA ALA A 60 3.84 19.81 9.44
C ALA A 60 3.20 19.18 10.68
N THR A 61 2.07 18.50 10.50
CA THR A 61 1.52 17.59 11.50
C THR A 61 1.47 16.16 10.96
N ILE A 62 1.60 15.19 11.87
CA ILE A 62 1.33 13.78 11.64
C ILE A 62 0.26 13.33 12.63
N SER A 63 -0.73 12.58 12.18
CA SER A 63 -1.85 12.14 13.02
C SER A 63 -2.00 10.64 13.02
N GLY A 64 -2.63 10.11 14.07
CA GLY A 64 -2.99 8.71 14.15
C GLY A 64 -4.20 8.48 15.04
N THR A 65 -4.83 7.34 14.83
CA THR A 65 -5.96 6.86 15.63
C THR A 65 -5.59 5.53 16.27
N ALA A 66 -5.63 5.51 17.60
CA ALA A 66 -5.35 4.30 18.38
C ALA A 66 -6.64 3.70 18.91
N TYR A 67 -6.72 2.36 18.89
CA TYR A 67 -7.79 1.57 19.52
C TYR A 67 -7.15 0.64 20.54
N VAL A 68 -7.41 0.89 21.80
CA VAL A 68 -6.81 0.17 22.92
C VAL A 68 -7.90 -0.58 23.69
N ARG A 69 -7.81 -1.91 23.73
CA ARG A 69 -8.76 -2.73 24.48
C ARG A 69 -8.71 -2.41 25.96
N THR A 70 -9.87 -2.18 26.57
CA THR A 70 -10.02 -1.97 28.01
C THR A 70 -10.10 -3.30 28.78
N GLY A 71 -9.98 -3.25 30.11
CA GLY A 71 -10.08 -4.44 30.96
C GLY A 71 -8.88 -5.40 30.89
N ILE A 72 -7.77 -4.99 30.29
CA ILE A 72 -6.52 -5.78 30.23
C ILE A 72 -5.70 -5.49 31.50
N VAL A 73 -5.42 -6.55 32.27
CA VAL A 73 -4.70 -6.46 33.55
C VAL A 73 -3.25 -6.03 33.35
N ASP A 74 -2.54 -6.67 32.42
CA ASP A 74 -1.14 -6.34 32.11
C ASP A 74 -1.02 -5.90 30.64
N ARG A 75 -1.10 -4.59 30.44
CA ARG A 75 -0.97 -3.98 29.12
C ARG A 75 0.44 -4.13 28.53
N SER A 76 1.47 -4.31 29.36
CA SER A 76 2.85 -4.41 28.86
C SER A 76 3.10 -5.67 28.06
N LYS A 77 2.35 -6.73 28.32
CA LYS A 77 2.41 -8.02 27.59
C LYS A 77 1.53 -8.06 26.34
N ARG A 78 0.57 -7.13 26.24
CA ARG A 78 -0.30 -7.09 25.07
C ARG A 78 0.43 -6.46 23.88
N ALA A 79 0.34 -7.10 22.72
CA ALA A 79 0.91 -6.58 21.49
C ALA A 79 0.29 -5.21 21.10
N VAL A 80 1.09 -4.39 20.41
CA VAL A 80 0.63 -3.18 19.73
C VAL A 80 0.98 -3.31 18.26
N THR A 81 0.01 -3.15 17.37
CA THR A 81 0.20 -3.16 15.93
C THR A 81 0.03 -1.75 15.39
N PHE A 82 1.10 -1.18 14.85
CA PHE A 82 1.08 0.05 14.08
C PHE A 82 0.82 -0.29 12.61
N ALA A 83 -0.06 0.46 11.94
CA ALA A 83 -0.44 0.19 10.56
C ALA A 83 -0.53 1.48 9.74
N PHE A 84 -0.06 1.40 8.49
CA PHE A 84 -0.12 2.49 7.53
C PHE A 84 -0.13 1.96 6.09
N ASN A 85 -0.80 2.70 5.21
CA ASN A 85 -0.79 2.45 3.77
C ASN A 85 0.34 3.25 3.08
N GLY A 86 0.48 3.05 1.79
CA GLY A 86 1.54 3.62 0.98
C GLY A 86 1.11 4.80 0.11
N GLY A 87 1.04 4.58 -1.16
CA GLY A 87 0.88 5.58 -2.21
C GLY A 87 2.20 5.85 -2.93
N PRO A 88 3.09 6.78 -2.50
CA PRO A 88 2.94 7.74 -1.41
C PRO A 88 1.76 8.68 -1.60
N GLY A 89 1.18 9.14 -0.50
CA GLY A 89 0.00 10.02 -0.51
C GLY A 89 -1.32 9.34 -0.13
N ALA A 90 -1.30 8.07 0.33
CA ALA A 90 -2.45 7.41 0.94
C ALA A 90 -2.43 7.52 2.46
N SER A 91 -3.61 7.77 3.06
CA SER A 91 -3.82 7.64 4.50
C SER A 91 -3.90 6.16 4.90
N SER A 92 -3.94 5.89 6.19
CA SER A 92 -4.14 4.53 6.71
C SER A 92 -5.56 3.97 6.46
N SER A 93 -6.44 4.70 5.80
CA SER A 93 -7.87 4.35 5.69
C SER A 93 -8.16 2.95 5.14
N PRO A 94 -7.43 2.37 4.16
CA PRO A 94 -7.67 1.00 3.74
C PRO A 94 -7.41 -0.01 4.85
N LEU A 95 -6.24 0.01 5.50
CA LEU A 95 -5.95 -0.88 6.62
C LEU A 95 -6.85 -0.60 7.84
N HIS A 96 -7.19 0.66 8.06
CA HIS A 96 -8.00 1.11 9.18
C HIS A 96 -9.48 0.71 9.04
N PHE A 97 -10.10 1.09 7.92
CA PHE A 97 -11.55 1.00 7.72
C PHE A 97 -12.00 -0.09 6.73
N SER A 98 -11.06 -0.86 6.18
CA SER A 98 -11.40 -2.00 5.31
C SER A 98 -10.77 -3.31 5.77
N ALA A 99 -9.83 -3.28 6.78
CA ALA A 99 -9.12 -4.47 7.25
C ALA A 99 -9.16 -4.64 8.77
N PHE A 100 -8.31 -3.91 9.50
CA PHE A 100 -7.91 -4.24 10.87
C PHE A 100 -8.70 -3.53 11.96
N GLY A 101 -9.18 -2.31 11.68
CA GLY A 101 -9.87 -1.47 12.67
C GLY A 101 -11.20 -2.04 13.12
N PRO A 102 -11.76 -1.52 14.26
CA PRO A 102 -13.03 -2.02 14.81
C PRO A 102 -14.26 -1.61 14.01
N ARG A 103 -14.10 -0.70 13.04
CA ARG A 103 -15.16 -0.20 12.17
C ARG A 103 -14.82 -0.43 10.70
N LEU A 104 -15.82 -0.75 9.88
CA LEU A 104 -15.72 -0.89 8.42
C LEU A 104 -16.49 0.24 7.75
N VAL A 105 -15.92 0.79 6.69
CA VAL A 105 -16.65 1.59 5.70
C VAL A 105 -17.22 0.63 4.66
N GLU A 106 -18.53 0.60 4.52
CA GLU A 106 -19.21 -0.16 3.48
C GLU A 106 -19.49 0.71 2.25
N ARG A 107 -19.62 0.04 1.10
CA ARG A 107 -20.01 0.65 -0.19
C ARG A 107 -19.04 1.70 -0.71
N TRP A 108 -17.78 1.54 -0.34
CA TRP A 108 -16.70 2.36 -0.92
C TRP A 108 -16.69 2.20 -2.45
N GLY A 109 -17.00 3.29 -3.17
CA GLY A 109 -17.03 3.27 -4.64
C GLY A 109 -18.29 2.70 -5.31
N SER A 110 -19.33 2.31 -4.56
CA SER A 110 -20.56 1.72 -5.13
C SER A 110 -21.58 2.73 -5.69
N GLY A 111 -21.33 4.04 -5.55
CA GLY A 111 -22.29 5.10 -5.87
C GLY A 111 -23.41 5.29 -4.83
N GLU A 112 -23.49 4.45 -3.81
CA GLU A 112 -24.37 4.61 -2.67
C GLU A 112 -23.68 5.39 -1.54
N ALA A 113 -24.44 6.02 -0.65
CA ALA A 113 -23.89 6.70 0.51
C ALA A 113 -23.10 5.71 1.38
N PRO A 114 -21.79 5.93 1.65
CA PRO A 114 -21.01 5.04 2.47
C PRO A 114 -21.54 5.04 3.91
N SER A 115 -21.59 3.84 4.52
CA SER A 115 -21.98 3.65 5.91
C SER A 115 -20.84 3.04 6.71
N ILE A 116 -20.83 3.27 8.03
CA ILE A 116 -19.85 2.70 8.94
C ILE A 116 -20.54 1.72 9.89
N ARG A 117 -20.00 0.50 10.00
CA ARG A 117 -20.49 -0.54 10.90
C ARG A 117 -19.36 -1.21 11.67
N ASP A 118 -19.71 -2.08 12.62
CA ASP A 118 -18.73 -2.92 13.30
C ASP A 118 -17.99 -3.84 12.32
N ASN A 119 -16.70 -4.04 12.59
CA ASN A 119 -15.87 -5.00 11.88
C ASN A 119 -15.77 -6.31 12.68
N PRO A 120 -16.50 -7.38 12.33
CA PRO A 120 -16.41 -8.64 13.04
C PRO A 120 -15.04 -9.33 12.87
N GLN A 121 -14.25 -8.90 11.87
CA GLN A 121 -12.89 -9.37 11.62
C GLN A 121 -11.81 -8.43 12.17
N SER A 122 -12.14 -7.42 12.97
CA SER A 122 -11.16 -6.54 13.59
C SER A 122 -10.10 -7.31 14.39
N LEU A 123 -8.87 -6.79 14.40
CA LEU A 123 -7.76 -7.34 15.17
C LEU A 123 -7.74 -6.85 16.64
N ILE A 124 -8.69 -6.02 17.06
CA ILE A 124 -8.74 -5.48 18.43
C ILE A 124 -8.86 -6.58 19.51
N ASP A 125 -9.32 -7.77 19.15
CA ASP A 125 -9.36 -8.93 20.05
C ASP A 125 -7.96 -9.55 20.27
N ILE A 126 -6.99 -9.30 19.40
CA ILE A 126 -5.65 -9.89 19.39
C ILE A 126 -4.60 -8.88 19.87
N THR A 127 -4.62 -7.66 19.37
CA THR A 127 -3.62 -6.61 19.57
C THR A 127 -4.30 -5.26 19.77
N ASP A 128 -3.61 -4.31 20.40
CA ASP A 128 -4.01 -2.90 20.30
C ASP A 128 -3.59 -2.38 18.91
N LEU A 129 -4.35 -1.44 18.36
CA LEU A 129 -4.17 -0.96 16.99
C LEU A 129 -3.86 0.52 16.97
N VAL A 130 -2.90 0.94 16.15
CA VAL A 130 -2.58 2.35 15.93
C VAL A 130 -2.42 2.58 14.43
N PHE A 131 -3.34 3.34 13.84
CA PHE A 131 -3.32 3.72 12.43
C PHE A 131 -2.71 5.09 12.28
N ILE A 132 -1.71 5.23 11.40
CA ILE A 132 -0.94 6.46 11.23
C ILE A 132 -1.19 7.01 9.83
N ASP A 133 -1.57 8.28 9.75
CA ASP A 133 -1.73 9.02 8.51
C ASP A 133 -0.47 9.85 8.26
N PRO A 134 0.36 9.54 7.25
CA PRO A 134 1.55 10.31 6.90
C PRO A 134 1.25 11.76 6.50
N VAL A 135 2.28 12.62 6.49
CA VAL A 135 2.14 14.05 6.17
C VAL A 135 1.48 14.28 4.80
N GLY A 136 0.36 15.01 4.81
CA GLY A 136 -0.44 15.31 3.62
C GLY A 136 -1.63 14.40 3.42
N THR A 137 -1.85 13.41 4.29
CA THR A 137 -2.94 12.44 4.20
C THR A 137 -3.80 12.45 5.47
N GLY A 138 -4.97 11.84 5.42
CA GLY A 138 -5.91 11.85 6.54
C GLY A 138 -6.20 13.27 7.02
N PHE A 139 -5.92 13.51 8.30
CA PHE A 139 -5.92 14.86 8.87
C PHE A 139 -4.52 15.49 8.98
N SER A 140 -3.47 14.79 8.61
CA SER A 140 -2.09 15.28 8.63
C SER A 140 -1.85 16.29 7.51
N ARG A 141 -1.07 17.35 7.78
CA ARG A 141 -0.85 18.39 6.78
C ARG A 141 0.41 19.20 7.04
N VAL A 142 0.82 19.93 6.01
CA VAL A 142 1.79 21.00 6.10
C VAL A 142 1.18 22.20 6.84
N LEU A 143 1.89 22.77 7.81
CA LEU A 143 1.47 23.93 8.57
C LEU A 143 1.72 25.23 7.78
N LYS A 144 0.98 26.29 8.12
CA LYS A 144 1.19 27.60 7.53
C LYS A 144 2.62 28.09 7.78
N GLY A 145 3.36 28.38 6.72
CA GLY A 145 4.76 28.78 6.77
C GLY A 145 5.76 27.62 7.03
N GLY A 146 5.27 26.39 7.02
CA GLY A 146 6.08 25.17 7.02
C GLY A 146 6.30 24.61 5.63
N SER A 147 6.94 23.43 5.56
CA SER A 147 7.20 22.70 4.32
C SER A 147 6.85 21.21 4.51
N GLY A 148 6.30 20.60 3.46
CA GLY A 148 6.12 19.15 3.38
C GLY A 148 7.35 18.43 2.83
N GLN A 149 8.22 19.13 2.15
CA GLN A 149 9.35 18.54 1.43
C GLN A 149 10.27 17.65 2.30
N PRO A 150 10.56 17.99 3.57
CA PRO A 150 11.33 17.12 4.46
C PRO A 150 10.67 15.78 4.82
N TYR A 151 9.40 15.59 4.45
CA TYR A 151 8.58 14.41 4.76
C TYR A 151 8.06 13.71 3.49
N TRP A 152 8.45 14.22 2.31
CA TRP A 152 8.01 13.68 1.02
C TRP A 152 9.19 13.07 0.26
N ASP A 153 9.96 12.27 0.96
CA ASP A 153 10.94 11.30 0.49
C ASP A 153 10.94 10.07 1.41
N VAL A 154 11.68 9.04 1.04
CA VAL A 154 11.66 7.75 1.75
C VAL A 154 12.18 7.88 3.18
N ASP A 155 13.29 8.58 3.37
CA ASP A 155 13.95 8.74 4.68
C ASP A 155 13.15 9.64 5.62
N GLY A 156 12.72 10.82 5.16
CA GLY A 156 11.98 11.78 5.97
C GLY A 156 10.59 11.27 6.38
N ASP A 157 9.92 10.57 5.49
CA ASP A 157 8.63 9.94 5.75
C ASP A 157 8.77 8.80 6.78
N ALA A 158 9.75 7.92 6.62
CA ALA A 158 10.03 6.84 7.57
C ALA A 158 10.37 7.38 8.96
N LYS A 159 11.22 8.42 9.06
CA LYS A 159 11.57 9.09 10.32
C LYS A 159 10.39 9.75 11.00
N ALA A 160 9.49 10.39 10.24
CA ALA A 160 8.30 11.02 10.79
C ALA A 160 7.36 9.98 11.41
N VAL A 161 7.12 8.86 10.71
CA VAL A 161 6.27 7.76 11.21
C VAL A 161 6.91 7.06 12.41
N LEU A 162 8.22 6.78 12.38
CA LEU A 162 8.95 6.19 13.51
C LEU A 162 8.92 7.11 14.73
N GLY A 163 9.07 8.42 14.52
CA GLY A 163 8.94 9.42 15.57
C GLY A 163 7.56 9.39 16.25
N PHE A 164 6.50 9.27 15.44
CA PHE A 164 5.13 9.11 15.97
C PHE A 164 4.99 7.84 16.81
N ILE A 165 5.49 6.69 16.32
CA ILE A 165 5.46 5.40 17.04
C ILE A 165 6.16 5.52 18.38
N ARG A 166 7.38 6.06 18.43
CA ARG A 166 8.15 6.27 19.66
C ARG A 166 7.40 7.15 20.66
N ALA A 167 6.86 8.28 20.19
CA ALA A 167 6.11 9.20 21.04
C ALA A 167 4.83 8.55 21.59
N TRP A 168 4.11 7.78 20.78
CA TRP A 168 2.92 7.05 21.21
C TRP A 168 3.26 6.00 22.25
N LEU A 169 4.27 5.14 22.01
CA LEU A 169 4.70 4.11 22.96
C LEU A 169 5.12 4.70 24.30
N LYS A 170 5.90 5.79 24.28
CA LYS A 170 6.34 6.49 25.49
C LYS A 170 5.16 7.07 26.27
N ARG A 171 4.27 7.80 25.59
CA ARG A 171 3.11 8.47 26.23
C ARG A 171 2.16 7.47 26.87
N ASN A 172 1.99 6.30 26.26
CA ASN A 172 1.05 5.28 26.74
C ASN A 172 1.69 4.24 27.66
N GLY A 173 2.99 4.39 28.04
CA GLY A 173 3.70 3.44 28.90
C GLY A 173 3.87 2.05 28.25
N ARG A 174 4.03 2.00 26.91
CA ARG A 174 4.04 0.77 26.13
C ARG A 174 5.40 0.45 25.47
N THR A 175 6.48 1.10 25.92
CA THR A 175 7.84 0.90 25.36
C THR A 175 8.34 -0.54 25.47
N GLY A 176 7.88 -1.31 26.47
CA GLY A 176 8.21 -2.73 26.65
C GLY A 176 7.26 -3.71 25.93
N SER A 177 6.15 -3.24 25.38
CA SER A 177 5.17 -4.12 24.72
C SER A 177 5.73 -4.70 23.41
N PRO A 178 5.32 -5.94 23.04
CA PRO A 178 5.63 -6.46 21.72
C PRO A 178 5.05 -5.56 20.62
N VAL A 179 5.90 -5.08 19.71
CA VAL A 179 5.53 -4.17 18.62
C VAL A 179 5.50 -4.93 17.30
N TYR A 180 4.37 -4.83 16.63
CA TYR A 180 4.17 -5.25 15.25
C TYR A 180 3.97 -4.02 14.38
N ILE A 181 4.52 -4.04 13.15
CA ILE A 181 4.35 -2.92 12.22
C ILE A 181 3.87 -3.49 10.89
N ALA A 182 2.73 -2.98 10.38
CA ALA A 182 2.11 -3.38 9.13
C ALA A 182 2.17 -2.25 8.11
N GLY A 183 2.76 -2.52 6.95
CA GLY A 183 2.84 -1.60 5.81
C GLY A 183 2.29 -2.21 4.54
N GLU A 184 1.37 -1.49 3.86
CA GLU A 184 0.83 -1.90 2.56
C GLU A 184 1.44 -1.06 1.45
N SER A 185 1.78 -1.73 0.30
CA SER A 185 2.27 -1.05 -0.90
C SER A 185 3.59 -0.29 -0.63
N TYR A 186 3.68 0.99 -0.98
CA TYR A 186 4.78 1.89 -0.57
C TYR A 186 4.95 1.92 0.97
N GLY A 187 3.93 1.60 1.76
CA GLY A 187 4.06 1.40 3.20
C GLY A 187 5.07 0.30 3.56
N GLY A 188 5.27 -0.69 2.68
CA GLY A 188 6.36 -1.67 2.79
C GLY A 188 7.74 -1.02 2.63
N THR A 189 7.92 -0.13 1.65
CA THR A 189 9.14 0.70 1.49
C THR A 189 9.43 1.49 2.77
N ARG A 190 8.41 2.22 3.27
CA ARG A 190 8.50 2.97 4.53
C ARG A 190 8.90 2.08 5.71
N LEU A 191 8.28 0.91 5.84
CA LEU A 191 8.59 -0.06 6.90
C LEU A 191 10.03 -0.57 6.80
N ALA A 192 10.48 -0.93 5.60
CA ALA A 192 11.83 -1.43 5.36
C ALA A 192 12.91 -0.36 5.62
N GLU A 193 12.63 0.92 5.30
CA GLU A 193 13.52 2.02 5.66
C GLU A 193 13.52 2.25 7.17
N MET A 194 12.36 2.36 7.77
CA MET A 194 12.18 2.66 9.19
C MET A 194 12.82 1.62 10.11
N VAL A 195 12.81 0.34 9.74
CA VAL A 195 13.33 -0.74 10.57
C VAL A 195 14.84 -0.66 10.77
N GLY A 196 15.56 0.02 9.87
CA GLY A 196 17.00 0.30 10.00
C GLY A 196 17.36 1.16 11.22
N ASP A 197 16.42 1.99 11.67
CA ASP A 197 16.57 2.94 12.79
C ASP A 197 15.70 2.56 14.00
N ALA A 198 15.07 1.38 14.02
CA ALA A 198 14.12 0.97 15.06
C ALA A 198 14.72 0.02 16.13
N ASP A 199 16.00 0.16 16.43
CA ASP A 199 16.73 -0.71 17.38
C ASP A 199 16.19 -0.63 18.80
N ASP A 200 15.67 0.53 19.21
CA ASP A 200 15.07 0.82 20.52
C ASP A 200 13.66 0.24 20.70
N LEU A 201 13.00 -0.21 19.63
CA LEU A 201 11.68 -0.82 19.73
C LEU A 201 11.77 -2.32 20.05
N ASN A 202 10.83 -2.80 20.87
CA ASN A 202 10.64 -4.24 21.11
C ASN A 202 9.88 -4.87 19.92
N LEU A 203 10.53 -4.84 18.73
CA LEU A 203 9.96 -5.39 17.50
C LEU A 203 9.77 -6.91 17.61
N ALA A 204 8.53 -7.36 17.45
CA ALA A 204 8.14 -8.77 17.43
C ALA A 204 7.79 -9.25 16.03
N GLY A 205 7.25 -8.38 15.16
CA GLY A 205 6.91 -8.75 13.79
C GLY A 205 6.84 -7.59 12.81
N LEU A 206 7.25 -7.88 11.58
CA LEU A 206 7.11 -7.01 10.41
C LEU A 206 6.07 -7.64 9.48
N ILE A 207 5.07 -6.86 9.08
CA ILE A 207 3.95 -7.32 8.26
C ILE A 207 3.92 -6.51 6.99
N PHE A 208 4.27 -7.14 5.89
CA PHE A 208 4.33 -6.58 4.56
C PHE A 208 3.13 -7.05 3.75
N ILE A 209 2.27 -6.12 3.33
CA ILE A 209 1.07 -6.41 2.54
C ILE A 209 1.25 -5.81 1.16
N SER A 210 1.34 -6.65 0.13
CA SER A 210 1.63 -6.24 -1.26
C SER A 210 2.75 -5.17 -1.33
N PRO A 211 3.91 -5.40 -0.68
CA PRO A 211 4.88 -4.35 -0.43
C PRO A 211 5.73 -4.03 -1.66
N ALA A 212 5.94 -2.74 -1.94
CA ALA A 212 7.03 -2.30 -2.80
C ALA A 212 8.33 -2.33 -1.98
N LEU A 213 9.21 -3.30 -2.20
CA LEU A 213 10.44 -3.50 -1.40
C LEU A 213 11.71 -3.02 -2.09
N GLY A 214 11.61 -2.16 -3.06
CA GLY A 214 12.73 -1.61 -3.78
C GLY A 214 12.57 -1.73 -5.28
N ASN A 215 13.61 -1.32 -5.99
CA ASN A 215 13.59 -1.19 -7.44
C ASN A 215 14.29 -2.40 -8.10
N GLU A 216 14.19 -3.58 -7.50
CA GLU A 216 14.83 -4.79 -8.02
C GLU A 216 14.25 -5.23 -9.36
N GLY A 217 14.07 -4.47 -10.26
CA GLY A 217 13.54 -4.76 -11.57
C GLY A 217 13.20 -3.50 -12.33
N GLU A 218 13.01 -2.37 -11.64
CA GLU A 218 12.54 -1.14 -12.26
C GLU A 218 13.46 -0.70 -13.42
N GLY A 219 12.86 -0.67 -14.61
CA GLY A 219 13.58 -0.33 -15.85
C GLY A 219 14.48 -1.44 -16.38
N SER A 220 14.39 -2.66 -15.86
CA SER A 220 15.13 -3.83 -16.32
C SER A 220 14.21 -4.92 -16.85
N ASP A 221 14.79 -5.97 -17.46
CA ASP A 221 14.05 -7.14 -17.93
C ASP A 221 13.36 -7.93 -16.79
N LEU A 222 13.77 -7.73 -15.54
CA LEU A 222 13.14 -8.38 -14.39
C LEU A 222 11.71 -7.92 -14.14
N ASP A 223 11.33 -6.69 -14.50
CA ASP A 223 9.95 -6.21 -14.41
C ASP A 223 8.98 -7.12 -15.17
N TYR A 224 9.37 -7.54 -16.39
CA TYR A 224 8.56 -8.44 -17.21
C TYR A 224 8.54 -9.86 -16.65
N VAL A 225 9.66 -10.32 -16.09
CA VAL A 225 9.75 -11.63 -15.42
C VAL A 225 8.81 -11.68 -14.21
N PHE A 226 8.82 -10.63 -13.39
CA PHE A 226 8.01 -10.59 -12.17
C PHE A 226 6.51 -10.45 -12.44
N ALA A 227 6.13 -9.73 -13.50
CA ALA A 227 4.74 -9.51 -13.85
C ALA A 227 4.05 -10.73 -14.49
N LEU A 228 4.80 -11.57 -15.20
CA LEU A 228 4.25 -12.65 -16.02
C LEU A 228 3.38 -13.65 -15.24
N PRO A 229 3.73 -14.12 -14.03
CA PRO A 229 2.88 -15.03 -13.26
C PRO A 229 1.53 -14.42 -12.87
N SER A 230 1.51 -13.15 -12.43
CA SER A 230 0.26 -12.43 -12.13
C SER A 230 -0.57 -12.18 -13.38
N MET A 231 0.05 -11.91 -14.54
CA MET A 231 -0.65 -11.83 -15.83
C MET A 231 -1.29 -13.16 -16.22
N ALA A 232 -0.64 -14.30 -15.96
CA ALA A 232 -1.18 -15.62 -16.28
C ALA A 232 -2.43 -15.93 -15.47
N VAL A 233 -2.42 -15.69 -14.17
CA VAL A 233 -3.62 -15.91 -13.33
C VAL A 233 -4.73 -14.90 -13.69
N ALA A 234 -4.38 -13.66 -14.02
CA ALA A 234 -5.32 -12.66 -14.50
C ALA A 234 -5.99 -13.08 -15.82
N ALA A 235 -5.22 -13.63 -16.78
CA ALA A 235 -5.75 -14.12 -18.05
C ALA A 235 -6.73 -15.29 -17.83
N VAL A 236 -6.40 -16.23 -16.96
CA VAL A 236 -7.32 -17.33 -16.60
C VAL A 236 -8.59 -16.79 -15.97
N ARG A 237 -8.48 -15.88 -15.00
CA ARG A 237 -9.62 -15.27 -14.32
C ARG A 237 -10.56 -14.52 -15.25
N ASN A 238 -10.01 -13.88 -16.27
CA ASN A 238 -10.75 -13.14 -17.28
C ASN A 238 -11.22 -14.02 -18.49
N GLY A 239 -11.02 -15.35 -18.44
CA GLY A 239 -11.44 -16.27 -19.50
C GLY A 239 -10.65 -16.15 -20.80
N LYS A 240 -9.42 -15.60 -20.74
CA LYS A 240 -8.53 -15.39 -21.91
C LYS A 240 -7.43 -16.44 -22.02
N ALA A 241 -7.22 -17.25 -20.97
CA ALA A 241 -6.36 -18.43 -20.97
C ALA A 241 -7.04 -19.58 -20.25
N GLY A 242 -6.68 -20.82 -20.59
CA GLY A 242 -7.26 -22.00 -19.97
C GLY A 242 -6.54 -22.40 -18.68
N ALA A 243 -7.29 -22.61 -17.61
CA ALA A 243 -6.73 -23.17 -16.37
C ALA A 243 -6.42 -24.67 -16.50
N GLY A 244 -7.11 -25.39 -17.39
CA GLY A 244 -6.97 -26.86 -17.53
C GLY A 244 -7.33 -27.61 -16.24
N GLY A 245 -8.26 -27.10 -15.42
CA GLY A 245 -8.63 -27.68 -14.12
C GLY A 245 -7.64 -27.41 -12.98
N ARG A 246 -6.58 -26.63 -13.20
CA ARG A 246 -5.57 -26.27 -12.18
C ARG A 246 -6.09 -25.18 -11.25
N SER A 247 -5.59 -25.19 -9.99
CA SER A 247 -5.79 -24.10 -9.04
C SER A 247 -5.07 -22.83 -9.49
N VAL A 248 -5.43 -21.67 -8.91
CA VAL A 248 -4.76 -20.39 -9.16
C VAL A 248 -3.27 -20.48 -8.83
N ASP A 249 -2.94 -21.08 -7.69
CA ASP A 249 -1.54 -21.33 -7.28
C ASP A 249 -0.77 -22.17 -8.31
N ALA A 250 -1.35 -23.26 -8.81
CA ALA A 250 -0.70 -24.11 -9.81
C ALA A 250 -0.48 -23.38 -11.16
N VAL A 251 -1.40 -22.47 -11.55
CA VAL A 251 -1.22 -21.61 -12.73
C VAL A 251 -0.10 -20.61 -12.50
N PHE A 252 -0.07 -20.00 -11.32
CA PHE A 252 0.98 -19.04 -10.94
C PHE A 252 2.37 -19.70 -10.93
N GLU A 253 2.50 -20.87 -10.31
CA GLU A 253 3.79 -21.57 -10.19
C GLU A 253 4.30 -22.10 -11.55
N ASP A 254 3.42 -22.55 -12.45
CA ASP A 254 3.79 -22.91 -13.83
C ASP A 254 4.34 -21.67 -14.59
N ALA A 255 3.63 -20.55 -14.48
CA ALA A 255 4.07 -19.30 -15.09
C ALA A 255 5.37 -18.76 -14.45
N ARG A 256 5.53 -18.88 -13.12
CA ARG A 256 6.73 -18.49 -12.39
C ARG A 256 7.94 -19.32 -12.84
N SER A 257 7.77 -20.63 -12.96
CA SER A 257 8.85 -21.51 -13.41
C SER A 257 9.31 -21.15 -14.82
N PHE A 258 8.39 -20.87 -15.73
CA PHE A 258 8.72 -20.38 -17.06
C PHE A 258 9.35 -18.99 -17.04
N ALA A 259 8.82 -18.07 -16.23
CA ALA A 259 9.31 -16.69 -16.14
C ALA A 259 10.77 -16.63 -15.67
N MET A 260 11.10 -17.38 -14.61
CA MET A 260 12.44 -17.42 -14.03
C MET A 260 13.41 -18.34 -14.79
N GLY A 261 12.93 -19.11 -15.75
CA GLY A 261 13.72 -20.01 -16.58
C GLY A 261 13.86 -19.51 -18.02
N ASP A 262 13.16 -20.19 -18.93
CA ASP A 262 13.27 -19.96 -20.39
C ASP A 262 13.04 -18.49 -20.78
N TYR A 263 12.05 -17.82 -20.16
CA TYR A 263 11.72 -16.43 -20.51
C TYR A 263 12.82 -15.46 -20.08
N ALA A 264 13.33 -15.56 -18.86
CA ALA A 264 14.44 -14.72 -18.39
C ALA A 264 15.68 -14.89 -19.27
N LEU A 265 16.03 -16.13 -19.64
CA LEU A 265 17.14 -16.43 -20.54
C LEU A 265 16.95 -15.85 -21.94
N ALA A 266 15.70 -15.89 -22.46
CA ALA A 266 15.37 -15.28 -23.75
C ALA A 266 15.54 -13.74 -23.71
N LEU A 267 15.07 -13.08 -22.64
CA LEU A 267 15.25 -11.63 -22.45
C LEU A 267 16.74 -11.23 -22.38
N MET A 268 17.57 -12.01 -21.66
CA MET A 268 19.01 -11.78 -21.56
C MET A 268 19.74 -11.86 -22.91
N LYS A 269 19.25 -12.66 -23.87
CA LYS A 269 19.83 -12.73 -25.22
C LYS A 269 19.55 -11.50 -26.06
N GLY A 270 18.49 -10.76 -25.78
CA GLY A 270 18.12 -9.54 -26.51
C GLY A 270 18.05 -9.76 -28.04
N SER A 271 18.77 -8.96 -28.80
CA SER A 271 18.85 -9.07 -30.27
C SER A 271 19.59 -10.31 -30.77
N LEU A 272 20.27 -11.03 -29.90
CA LEU A 272 20.94 -12.29 -30.23
C LEU A 272 20.01 -13.51 -30.15
N LEU A 273 18.76 -13.33 -29.71
CA LEU A 273 17.78 -14.40 -29.63
C LEU A 273 17.35 -14.86 -31.04
N PRO A 274 17.58 -16.14 -31.42
CA PRO A 274 17.13 -16.64 -32.72
C PRO A 274 15.62 -16.53 -32.91
N ASP A 275 15.16 -16.23 -34.13
CA ASP A 275 13.74 -16.05 -34.45
C ASP A 275 12.88 -17.26 -34.03
N ALA A 276 13.33 -18.47 -34.34
CA ALA A 276 12.63 -19.69 -33.94
C ALA A 276 12.47 -19.85 -32.42
N GLU A 277 13.48 -19.43 -31.66
CA GLU A 277 13.42 -19.45 -30.18
C GLU A 277 12.49 -18.34 -29.67
N ARG A 278 12.60 -17.13 -30.22
CA ARG A 278 11.67 -16.02 -29.92
C ARG A 278 10.21 -16.43 -30.13
N ASP A 279 9.92 -17.05 -31.27
CA ASP A 279 8.56 -17.46 -31.62
C ASP A 279 8.03 -18.56 -30.70
N ARG A 280 8.89 -19.50 -30.27
CA ARG A 280 8.56 -20.52 -29.26
C ARG A 280 8.23 -19.88 -27.90
N ILE A 281 9.05 -18.91 -27.44
CA ILE A 281 8.80 -18.18 -26.19
C ILE A 281 7.51 -17.38 -26.29
N ALA A 282 7.28 -16.66 -27.40
CA ALA A 282 6.06 -15.88 -27.61
C ALA A 282 4.80 -16.78 -27.64
N ALA A 283 4.88 -17.96 -28.24
CA ALA A 283 3.77 -18.94 -28.23
C ALA A 283 3.47 -19.42 -26.79
N ARG A 284 4.50 -19.71 -25.98
CA ARG A 284 4.31 -20.09 -24.58
C ARG A 284 3.71 -18.94 -23.75
N MET A 285 4.22 -17.72 -23.90
CA MET A 285 3.64 -16.53 -23.28
C MET A 285 2.17 -16.35 -23.67
N SER A 286 1.86 -16.46 -24.99
CA SER A 286 0.48 -16.34 -25.49
C SER A 286 -0.48 -17.32 -24.81
N ALA A 287 -0.05 -18.57 -24.64
CA ALA A 287 -0.84 -19.59 -23.94
C ALA A 287 -1.05 -19.26 -22.44
N LEU A 288 -0.09 -18.59 -21.80
CA LEU A 288 -0.16 -18.21 -20.39
C LEU A 288 -0.98 -16.93 -20.18
N ILE A 289 -0.68 -15.85 -20.91
CA ILE A 289 -1.24 -14.52 -20.67
C ILE A 289 -2.41 -14.15 -21.56
N GLY A 290 -2.81 -15.02 -22.50
CA GLY A 290 -4.00 -14.84 -23.33
C GLY A 290 -3.90 -13.75 -24.40
N LEU A 291 -2.73 -13.15 -24.62
CA LEU A 291 -2.49 -12.20 -25.70
C LEU A 291 -2.01 -12.92 -26.97
N PRO A 292 -2.33 -12.42 -28.19
CA PRO A 292 -1.81 -13.02 -29.42
C PRO A 292 -0.27 -13.03 -29.45
N ALA A 293 0.32 -14.15 -29.89
CA ALA A 293 1.79 -14.30 -29.99
C ALA A 293 2.41 -13.19 -30.87
N ARG A 294 1.72 -12.75 -31.91
CA ARG A 294 2.15 -11.61 -32.75
C ARG A 294 2.33 -10.34 -31.94
N THR A 295 1.38 -9.99 -31.07
CA THR A 295 1.47 -8.82 -30.20
C THR A 295 2.68 -8.94 -29.28
N ILE A 296 2.94 -10.13 -28.72
CA ILE A 296 4.09 -10.38 -27.83
C ILE A 296 5.41 -10.19 -28.59
N VAL A 297 5.49 -10.65 -29.85
CA VAL A 297 6.67 -10.46 -30.71
C VAL A 297 6.86 -8.98 -31.06
N GLU A 298 5.77 -8.26 -31.39
CA GLU A 298 5.80 -6.81 -31.67
C GLU A 298 6.34 -5.99 -30.47
N HIS A 299 6.12 -6.47 -29.25
CA HIS A 299 6.70 -5.91 -28.01
C HIS A 299 8.06 -6.53 -27.64
N HIS A 300 8.74 -7.23 -28.54
CA HIS A 300 10.04 -7.87 -28.29
C HIS A 300 10.05 -8.77 -27.03
N LEU A 301 8.96 -9.51 -26.79
CA LEU A 301 8.66 -10.30 -25.59
C LEU A 301 8.46 -9.48 -24.31
N ARG A 302 8.55 -8.15 -24.35
CA ARG A 302 8.47 -7.22 -23.21
C ARG A 302 7.08 -6.64 -23.08
N VAL A 303 6.13 -7.46 -22.62
CA VAL A 303 4.77 -7.02 -22.32
C VAL A 303 4.72 -6.51 -20.88
N ASP A 304 4.61 -5.19 -20.70
CA ASP A 304 4.44 -4.60 -19.38
C ASP A 304 2.99 -4.68 -18.86
N ALA A 305 2.81 -4.35 -17.57
CA ALA A 305 1.51 -4.41 -16.92
C ALA A 305 0.48 -3.47 -17.59
N GLU A 306 0.92 -2.30 -18.09
CA GLU A 306 0.03 -1.33 -18.74
C GLU A 306 -0.45 -1.83 -20.11
N THR A 307 0.45 -2.35 -20.91
CA THR A 307 0.14 -3.00 -22.20
C THR A 307 -0.80 -4.18 -21.99
N PHE A 308 -0.49 -5.05 -21.02
CA PHE A 308 -1.31 -6.22 -20.72
C PHE A 308 -2.74 -5.84 -20.31
N ARG A 309 -2.91 -4.94 -19.32
CA ARG A 309 -4.22 -4.58 -18.81
C ARG A 309 -5.14 -3.93 -19.84
N LYS A 310 -4.55 -3.15 -20.78
CA LYS A 310 -5.28 -2.54 -21.89
C LYS A 310 -5.62 -3.53 -22.99
N ALA A 311 -4.75 -4.50 -23.26
CA ALA A 311 -4.91 -5.45 -24.33
C ALA A 311 -5.85 -6.62 -24.00
N LEU A 312 -5.82 -7.12 -22.74
CA LEU A 312 -6.46 -8.39 -22.33
C LEU A 312 -7.94 -8.49 -22.72
N ARG A 313 -8.72 -7.42 -22.54
CA ARG A 313 -10.16 -7.37 -22.86
C ARG A 313 -10.52 -6.27 -23.85
N SER A 314 -9.56 -5.80 -24.64
CA SER A 314 -9.76 -4.73 -25.61
C SER A 314 -10.84 -5.05 -26.66
N SER A 315 -10.96 -6.32 -27.11
CA SER A 315 -12.00 -6.76 -28.03
C SER A 315 -13.42 -6.63 -27.47
N GLU A 316 -13.58 -6.49 -26.17
CA GLU A 316 -14.85 -6.26 -25.47
C GLU A 316 -15.03 -4.78 -25.09
N GLY A 317 -14.11 -3.91 -25.48
CA GLY A 317 -14.12 -2.50 -25.10
C GLY A 317 -13.83 -2.25 -23.61
N LEU A 318 -13.17 -3.20 -22.95
CA LEU A 318 -12.88 -3.16 -21.51
C LEU A 318 -11.36 -3.06 -21.23
N VAL A 319 -11.03 -2.44 -20.12
CA VAL A 319 -9.70 -2.44 -19.52
C VAL A 319 -9.78 -3.10 -18.14
N VAL A 320 -8.76 -3.89 -17.77
CA VAL A 320 -8.67 -4.48 -16.43
C VAL A 320 -7.89 -3.57 -15.48
N GLY A 321 -8.15 -3.69 -14.17
CA GLY A 321 -7.43 -2.95 -13.14
C GLY A 321 -5.96 -3.37 -13.03
N ARG A 322 -5.12 -2.44 -12.59
CA ARG A 322 -3.72 -2.68 -12.26
C ARG A 322 -3.57 -3.15 -10.81
N LEU A 323 -4.31 -2.51 -9.88
CA LEU A 323 -4.36 -2.93 -8.48
C LEU A 323 -5.13 -4.24 -8.30
N ASP A 324 -6.12 -4.49 -9.14
CA ASP A 324 -6.89 -5.73 -9.12
C ASP A 324 -7.40 -6.06 -10.53
N THR A 325 -6.82 -7.07 -11.14
CA THR A 325 -7.19 -7.51 -12.49
C THR A 325 -8.56 -8.18 -12.59
N ARG A 326 -9.26 -8.39 -11.47
CA ARG A 326 -10.67 -8.83 -11.41
C ARG A 326 -11.62 -7.66 -11.66
N VAL A 327 -11.18 -6.43 -11.37
CA VAL A 327 -11.94 -5.20 -11.65
C VAL A 327 -11.80 -4.86 -13.14
N THR A 328 -12.92 -4.53 -13.79
CA THR A 328 -12.95 -4.11 -15.18
C THR A 328 -13.78 -2.83 -15.33
N ALA A 329 -13.40 -2.00 -16.30
CA ALA A 329 -14.17 -0.82 -16.68
C ALA A 329 -14.18 -0.66 -18.21
N PRO A 330 -15.15 0.07 -18.76
CA PRO A 330 -15.09 0.49 -20.17
C PRO A 330 -13.81 1.30 -20.43
N VAL A 331 -13.20 1.09 -21.61
CA VAL A 331 -12.06 1.92 -22.03
C VAL A 331 -12.52 3.39 -22.06
N PRO A 332 -11.86 4.29 -21.30
CA PRO A 332 -12.26 5.68 -21.22
C PRO A 332 -12.07 6.37 -22.58
N LYS A 333 -13.04 7.18 -22.99
CA LYS A 333 -12.93 8.00 -24.21
C LYS A 333 -11.82 9.05 -24.13
N HIS A 334 -11.51 9.48 -22.92
CA HIS A 334 -10.45 10.42 -22.60
C HIS A 334 -9.85 10.05 -21.24
N GLU A 335 -8.53 9.84 -21.21
CA GLU A 335 -7.81 9.64 -19.96
C GLU A 335 -7.38 11.02 -19.42
N PRO A 336 -7.53 11.27 -18.09
CA PRO A 336 -6.94 12.45 -17.47
C PRO A 336 -5.42 12.52 -17.73
N ASN A 337 -4.91 13.74 -17.95
CA ASN A 337 -3.47 13.97 -18.15
C ASN A 337 -2.70 13.82 -16.82
N ARG A 338 -2.40 12.58 -16.47
CA ARG A 338 -1.65 12.16 -15.28
C ARG A 338 -0.99 10.80 -15.54
N PRO A 339 -0.08 10.31 -14.67
CA PRO A 339 0.53 8.99 -14.83
C PRO A 339 -0.52 7.89 -15.03
N SER A 340 -0.26 6.98 -15.97
CA SER A 340 -1.22 5.93 -16.37
C SER A 340 -1.69 5.07 -15.19
N ALA A 341 -0.80 4.78 -14.24
CA ALA A 341 -1.12 4.06 -13.02
C ALA A 341 -2.24 4.73 -12.19
N ALA A 342 -2.37 6.04 -12.26
CA ALA A 342 -3.42 6.81 -11.58
C ALA A 342 -4.78 6.74 -12.29
N ASN A 343 -4.81 6.26 -13.54
CA ASN A 343 -6.03 6.02 -14.32
C ASN A 343 -6.55 4.57 -14.15
N ASP A 344 -6.07 3.86 -13.14
CA ASP A 344 -6.50 2.51 -12.81
C ASP A 344 -7.97 2.50 -12.33
N PRO A 345 -8.87 1.72 -12.96
CA PRO A 345 -10.25 1.60 -12.51
C PRO A 345 -10.39 1.04 -11.09
N ALA A 346 -9.44 0.21 -10.64
CA ALA A 346 -9.44 -0.35 -9.30
C ALA A 346 -9.04 0.67 -8.22
N LEU A 347 -8.41 1.80 -8.59
CA LEU A 347 -8.01 2.86 -7.66
C LEU A 347 -9.18 3.78 -7.26
N GLY A 348 -10.19 3.91 -8.11
CA GLY A 348 -11.39 4.69 -7.82
C GLY A 348 -11.23 6.22 -7.83
N LEU A 349 -10.12 6.78 -8.35
CA LEU A 349 -9.88 8.22 -8.42
C LEU A 349 -10.84 8.96 -9.39
N GLY A 350 -11.38 8.26 -10.39
CA GLY A 350 -12.16 8.89 -11.45
C GLY A 350 -11.35 9.99 -12.15
N ALA A 351 -11.91 11.18 -12.29
CA ALA A 351 -11.23 12.35 -12.86
C ALA A 351 -10.45 13.19 -11.82
N SER A 352 -10.61 12.90 -10.52
CA SER A 352 -9.96 13.63 -9.43
C SER A 352 -8.53 13.14 -9.21
N ASN A 353 -7.68 13.99 -8.63
CA ASN A 353 -6.37 13.59 -8.08
C ASN A 353 -6.41 13.37 -6.56
N VAL A 354 -7.59 13.51 -5.95
CA VAL A 354 -7.78 13.39 -4.50
C VAL A 354 -9.05 12.58 -4.21
N ILE A 355 -8.97 11.66 -3.27
CA ILE A 355 -10.12 10.98 -2.67
C ILE A 355 -10.32 11.55 -1.26
N ILE A 356 -11.46 12.19 -1.05
CA ILE A 356 -11.91 12.64 0.26
C ILE A 356 -12.97 11.67 0.74
N SER A 357 -12.88 11.21 2.00
CA SER A 357 -13.90 10.36 2.61
C SER A 357 -14.73 11.14 3.63
N ASP A 358 -15.92 11.56 3.21
CA ASP A 358 -16.88 12.23 4.09
C ASP A 358 -17.37 11.31 5.20
N ALA A 359 -17.54 10.00 4.92
CA ALA A 359 -17.95 9.01 5.91
C ALA A 359 -16.93 8.88 7.04
N ILE A 360 -15.63 8.76 6.70
CA ILE A 360 -14.55 8.70 7.71
C ILE A 360 -14.49 10.04 8.46
N GLY A 361 -14.53 11.17 7.75
CA GLY A 361 -14.56 12.48 8.38
C GLY A 361 -15.72 12.67 9.36
N ALA A 362 -16.92 12.20 9.00
CA ALA A 362 -18.09 12.21 9.87
C ALA A 362 -17.92 11.30 11.09
N TYR A 363 -17.41 10.07 10.91
CA TYR A 363 -17.11 9.15 12.01
C TYR A 363 -16.11 9.76 12.99
N MET A 364 -15.02 10.32 12.51
CA MET A 364 -13.99 10.94 13.34
C MET A 364 -14.56 12.10 14.16
N ARG A 365 -15.39 12.97 13.55
CA ARG A 365 -16.02 14.10 14.26
C ARG A 365 -17.13 13.67 15.20
N ASN A 366 -18.04 12.81 14.74
CA ASN A 366 -19.30 12.53 15.45
C ASN A 366 -19.13 11.43 16.50
N GLU A 367 -18.38 10.36 16.20
CA GLU A 367 -18.16 9.25 17.12
C GLU A 367 -16.91 9.44 17.97
N LEU A 368 -15.75 9.74 17.34
CA LEU A 368 -14.49 9.92 18.06
C LEU A 368 -14.29 11.33 18.63
N LYS A 369 -15.22 12.26 18.36
CA LYS A 369 -15.20 13.65 18.88
C LYS A 369 -13.94 14.43 18.50
N VAL A 370 -13.32 14.08 17.39
CA VAL A 370 -12.12 14.77 16.89
C VAL A 370 -12.47 16.21 16.53
N PRO A 371 -11.85 17.23 17.16
CA PRO A 371 -12.21 18.64 16.99
C PRO A 371 -11.56 19.23 15.73
N ILE A 372 -11.65 18.54 14.61
CA ILE A 372 -11.04 18.92 13.34
C ILE A 372 -12.13 19.10 12.30
N ASP A 373 -12.27 20.33 11.81
CA ASP A 373 -13.23 20.68 10.77
C ASP A 373 -12.53 20.88 9.41
N ARG A 374 -11.98 19.78 8.88
CA ARG A 374 -11.36 19.71 7.56
C ARG A 374 -11.61 18.34 6.95
N PRO A 375 -11.55 18.22 5.60
CA PRO A 375 -11.75 16.93 4.94
C PRO A 375 -10.73 15.90 5.38
N TYR A 376 -11.17 14.63 5.49
CA TYR A 376 -10.28 13.48 5.64
C TYR A 376 -9.81 13.05 4.25
N VAL A 377 -8.51 13.22 3.97
CA VAL A 377 -7.90 12.92 2.68
C VAL A 377 -7.46 11.44 2.66
N SER A 378 -8.24 10.58 2.02
CA SER A 378 -7.91 9.14 1.94
C SER A 378 -6.74 8.88 0.98
N LEU A 379 -6.69 9.60 -0.14
CA LEU A 379 -5.61 9.52 -1.13
C LEU A 379 -5.43 10.87 -1.79
N THR A 380 -4.17 11.27 -2.02
CA THR A 380 -3.85 12.44 -2.84
C THR A 380 -2.61 12.20 -3.71
N LEU A 381 -2.72 12.50 -5.00
CA LEU A 381 -1.58 12.50 -5.91
C LEU A 381 -0.68 13.73 -5.75
N ASP A 382 -1.14 14.79 -5.05
CA ASP A 382 -0.33 15.99 -4.82
C ASP A 382 0.95 15.69 -4.02
N VAL A 383 0.88 14.74 -3.08
CA VAL A 383 2.05 14.23 -2.35
C VAL A 383 2.93 13.42 -3.30
N ASN A 384 2.32 12.52 -4.09
CA ASN A 384 3.04 11.68 -5.05
C ASN A 384 3.80 12.52 -6.10
N PHE A 385 3.19 13.56 -6.65
CA PHE A 385 3.84 14.46 -7.62
C PHE A 385 5.00 15.28 -7.05
N LYS A 386 5.01 15.52 -5.75
CA LYS A 386 6.08 16.25 -5.04
C LYS A 386 7.08 15.33 -4.38
N TRP A 387 6.90 14.01 -4.53
CA TRP A 387 7.75 13.03 -3.89
C TRP A 387 9.14 13.00 -4.50
N THR A 388 10.16 13.01 -3.65
CA THR A 388 11.55 12.87 -4.08
C THR A 388 11.97 11.42 -3.89
N TRP A 389 12.14 10.72 -5.01
CA TRP A 389 12.69 9.37 -4.99
C TRP A 389 14.21 9.41 -4.84
N PRO A 390 14.81 8.46 -4.09
CA PRO A 390 16.27 8.37 -4.00
C PRO A 390 16.88 8.26 -5.39
N GLN A 391 17.76 9.21 -5.74
CA GLN A 391 18.53 9.13 -6.96
C GLN A 391 19.70 8.17 -6.73
N SER A 392 19.91 7.22 -7.63
CA SER A 392 21.14 6.42 -7.64
C SER A 392 22.33 7.33 -7.97
N ARG A 393 23.00 7.87 -6.96
CA ARG A 393 24.23 8.65 -7.12
C ARG A 393 25.39 7.71 -7.43
N GLY A 394 25.50 7.20 -8.68
CA GLY A 394 26.65 6.43 -9.14
C GLY A 394 26.94 5.10 -8.41
N GLY A 395 26.00 4.60 -7.63
CA GLY A 395 26.00 3.33 -6.93
C GLY A 395 24.59 2.77 -6.84
N ALA A 396 24.45 1.48 -6.56
CA ALA A 396 23.14 0.89 -6.29
C ALA A 396 22.46 1.67 -5.15
N ALA A 397 21.17 2.00 -5.30
CA ALA A 397 20.39 2.52 -4.18
C ALA A 397 20.53 1.54 -3.01
N PRO A 398 20.60 2.02 -1.73
CA PRO A 398 20.67 1.12 -0.60
C PRO A 398 19.51 0.13 -0.68
N SER A 399 19.81 -1.16 -0.67
CA SER A 399 18.76 -2.17 -0.68
C SER A 399 17.98 -2.06 0.60
N LEU A 400 16.68 -1.73 0.52
CA LEU A 400 15.78 -1.67 1.68
C LEU A 400 15.71 -3.00 2.42
N THR A 401 15.89 -4.10 1.70
CA THR A 401 15.96 -5.46 2.27
C THR A 401 17.19 -5.65 3.16
N ALA A 402 18.27 -4.88 2.96
CA ALA A 402 19.43 -4.90 3.86
C ALA A 402 19.09 -4.38 5.27
N ASN A 403 18.20 -3.38 5.40
CA ASN A 403 17.71 -2.92 6.69
C ASN A 403 16.90 -4.01 7.40
N ILE A 404 16.07 -4.75 6.67
CA ILE A 404 15.31 -5.89 7.20
C ILE A 404 16.27 -6.97 7.68
N ALA A 405 17.26 -7.34 6.87
CA ALA A 405 18.25 -8.36 7.21
C ALA A 405 19.03 -7.98 8.50
N LYS A 406 19.50 -6.72 8.57
CA LYS A 406 20.19 -6.18 9.76
C LYS A 406 19.30 -6.28 11.01
N ALA A 407 18.04 -5.87 10.92
CA ALA A 407 17.12 -5.90 12.05
C ALA A 407 16.80 -7.33 12.50
N MET A 408 16.59 -8.26 11.56
CA MET A 408 16.34 -9.67 11.88
C MET A 408 17.57 -10.37 12.45
N ALA A 409 18.78 -9.99 12.04
CA ALA A 409 20.03 -10.47 12.64
C ALA A 409 20.20 -9.95 14.08
N ALA A 410 19.92 -8.68 14.32
CA ALA A 410 20.03 -8.06 15.63
C ALA A 410 18.94 -8.54 16.62
N LYS A 411 17.77 -8.95 16.13
CA LYS A 411 16.60 -9.37 16.92
C LYS A 411 16.20 -10.81 16.60
N PRO A 412 16.74 -11.83 17.32
CA PRO A 412 16.54 -13.25 16.99
C PRO A 412 15.08 -13.74 17.05
N ARG A 413 14.18 -12.99 17.70
CA ARG A 413 12.74 -13.30 17.79
C ARG A 413 11.89 -12.52 16.79
N LEU A 414 12.48 -11.61 16.04
CA LEU A 414 11.77 -10.83 15.03
C LEU A 414 11.36 -11.75 13.88
N ARG A 415 10.06 -11.75 13.56
CA ARG A 415 9.46 -12.51 12.47
C ARG A 415 8.99 -11.57 11.35
N LEU A 416 8.88 -12.09 10.15
CA LEU A 416 8.38 -11.38 8.99
C LEU A 416 7.24 -12.15 8.34
N LEU A 417 6.12 -11.44 8.05
CA LEU A 417 5.01 -11.95 7.26
C LEU A 417 4.90 -11.11 5.99
N LEU A 418 5.00 -11.75 4.83
CA LEU A 418 4.67 -11.20 3.51
C LEU A 418 3.32 -11.78 3.06
N VAL A 419 2.36 -10.89 2.77
CA VAL A 419 1.08 -11.26 2.15
C VAL A 419 0.93 -10.50 0.85
N GLY A 420 0.57 -11.18 -0.24
CA GLY A 420 0.30 -10.54 -1.53
C GLY A 420 -0.84 -11.21 -2.27
N GLY A 421 -1.43 -10.48 -3.22
CA GLY A 421 -2.52 -10.97 -4.06
C GLY A 421 -2.03 -11.50 -5.41
N TYR A 422 -2.60 -12.61 -5.87
CA TYR A 422 -2.31 -13.17 -7.19
C TYR A 422 -2.70 -12.23 -8.33
N TYR A 423 -3.75 -11.40 -8.13
CA TYR A 423 -4.32 -10.53 -9.16
C TYR A 423 -3.77 -9.09 -9.13
N ASP A 424 -2.68 -8.86 -8.39
CA ASP A 424 -1.97 -7.58 -8.30
C ASP A 424 -0.95 -7.44 -9.44
N LEU A 425 -1.10 -6.40 -10.26
CA LEU A 425 -0.12 -5.96 -11.25
C LEU A 425 0.56 -4.64 -10.87
N ALA A 426 0.18 -4.04 -9.74
CA ALA A 426 0.86 -2.86 -9.21
C ALA A 426 2.16 -3.24 -8.52
N VAL A 427 2.10 -4.31 -7.73
CA VAL A 427 3.26 -4.97 -7.11
C VAL A 427 3.09 -6.47 -7.33
N PRO A 428 3.48 -7.00 -8.50
CA PRO A 428 3.36 -8.43 -8.79
C PRO A 428 4.04 -9.27 -7.72
N LEU A 429 3.34 -10.28 -7.22
CA LEU A 429 3.74 -11.07 -6.04
C LEU A 429 5.18 -11.63 -6.13
N LEU A 430 5.68 -11.93 -7.33
CA LEU A 430 7.02 -12.46 -7.51
C LEU A 430 8.11 -11.42 -7.18
N ALA A 431 7.87 -10.12 -7.36
CA ALA A 431 8.84 -9.07 -7.09
C ALA A 431 9.27 -9.01 -5.60
N PRO A 432 8.35 -8.82 -4.63
CA PRO A 432 8.73 -8.82 -3.22
C PRO A 432 9.24 -10.19 -2.72
N ARG A 433 8.76 -11.31 -3.27
CA ARG A 433 9.33 -12.64 -2.97
C ARG A 433 10.79 -12.71 -3.39
N TYR A 434 11.09 -12.31 -4.62
CA TYR A 434 12.46 -12.26 -5.15
C TYR A 434 13.36 -11.36 -4.27
N ALA A 435 12.88 -10.18 -3.91
CA ALA A 435 13.63 -9.26 -3.06
C ALA A 435 14.01 -9.87 -1.70
N LEU A 436 13.07 -10.56 -1.04
CA LEU A 436 13.32 -11.21 0.25
C LEU A 436 14.19 -12.48 0.11
N ASP A 437 14.00 -13.29 -0.94
CA ASP A 437 14.81 -14.48 -1.21
C ASP A 437 16.29 -14.12 -1.44
N HIS A 438 16.57 -12.92 -1.98
CA HIS A 438 17.93 -12.44 -2.23
C HIS A 438 18.51 -11.57 -1.09
N ALA A 439 17.76 -11.37 -0.02
CA ALA A 439 18.20 -10.58 1.13
C ALA A 439 18.95 -11.40 2.21
N TRP A 440 19.12 -12.72 2.00
CA TRP A 440 19.79 -13.64 2.93
C TRP A 440 19.17 -13.61 4.34
N LEU A 441 17.85 -13.55 4.39
CA LEU A 441 17.09 -13.56 5.64
C LEU A 441 17.11 -14.95 6.29
N PRO A 442 16.92 -15.04 7.62
CA PRO A 442 16.64 -16.30 8.31
C PRO A 442 15.24 -16.80 7.92
N MET A 443 15.17 -17.62 6.88
CA MET A 443 13.91 -18.03 6.24
C MET A 443 12.99 -18.86 7.14
N ASP A 444 13.49 -19.45 8.21
CA ASP A 444 12.73 -20.10 9.30
C ASP A 444 11.82 -19.11 10.07
N ARG A 445 12.05 -17.80 9.92
CA ARG A 445 11.28 -16.71 10.54
C ARG A 445 10.53 -15.85 9.54
N VAL A 446 10.48 -16.26 8.27
CA VAL A 446 9.81 -15.56 7.18
C VAL A 446 8.66 -16.39 6.66
N GLU A 447 7.45 -15.86 6.72
CA GLU A 447 6.26 -16.46 6.11
C GLU A 447 5.87 -15.65 4.87
N MET A 448 5.60 -16.34 3.75
CA MET A 448 5.15 -15.73 2.51
C MET A 448 3.84 -16.37 2.06
N ILE A 449 2.77 -15.60 2.03
CA ILE A 449 1.41 -16.06 1.76
C ILE A 449 0.85 -15.34 0.53
N ALA A 450 0.30 -16.09 -0.40
CA ALA A 450 -0.44 -15.59 -1.54
C ALA A 450 -1.94 -15.81 -1.34
N LEU A 451 -2.75 -14.79 -1.63
CA LEU A 451 -4.21 -14.83 -1.53
C LEU A 451 -4.86 -14.61 -2.90
N GLU A 452 -6.07 -15.13 -3.10
CA GLU A 452 -6.85 -14.90 -4.32
C GLU A 452 -7.50 -13.49 -4.32
N THR A 453 -6.66 -12.48 -4.08
CA THR A 453 -7.03 -11.06 -4.00
C THR A 453 -6.20 -10.22 -4.96
N GLY A 454 -6.55 -8.93 -5.08
CA GLY A 454 -5.73 -7.91 -5.71
C GLY A 454 -4.69 -7.34 -4.74
N HIS A 455 -4.32 -6.08 -4.96
CA HIS A 455 -3.32 -5.33 -4.19
C HIS A 455 -3.68 -5.22 -2.70
N SER A 456 -4.96 -4.96 -2.38
CA SER A 456 -5.45 -4.99 -1.00
C SER A 456 -5.83 -6.42 -0.63
N ALA A 457 -4.88 -7.15 -0.02
CA ALA A 457 -5.02 -8.56 0.33
C ALA A 457 -6.16 -8.88 1.31
N PHE A 458 -6.80 -7.88 1.87
CA PHE A 458 -7.95 -7.94 2.80
C PHE A 458 -9.29 -7.57 2.14
N GLU A 459 -9.32 -7.43 0.81
CA GLU A 459 -10.53 -7.00 0.12
C GLU A 459 -11.65 -8.03 0.18
N GLY A 460 -12.89 -7.55 0.39
CA GLY A 460 -14.06 -8.40 0.57
C GLY A 460 -14.10 -9.10 1.94
N GLU A 461 -15.18 -9.82 2.20
CA GLU A 461 -15.34 -10.54 3.48
C GLU A 461 -14.36 -11.69 3.61
N GLN A 462 -14.18 -12.47 2.54
CA GLN A 462 -13.27 -13.62 2.53
C GLN A 462 -11.81 -13.17 2.76
N GLY A 463 -11.34 -12.11 2.06
CA GLY A 463 -9.99 -11.58 2.26
C GLY A 463 -9.76 -11.10 3.70
N ARG A 464 -10.76 -10.46 4.33
CA ARG A 464 -10.67 -10.08 5.76
C ARG A 464 -10.62 -11.28 6.70
N LEU A 465 -11.37 -12.35 6.42
CA LEU A 465 -11.35 -13.58 7.23
C LEU A 465 -9.98 -14.26 7.15
N GLU A 466 -9.44 -14.41 5.96
CA GLU A 466 -8.12 -15.00 5.73
C GLU A 466 -7.03 -14.15 6.39
N MET A 467 -7.04 -12.84 6.16
CA MET A 467 -6.08 -11.92 6.78
C MET A 467 -6.18 -11.96 8.31
N LYS A 468 -7.38 -11.96 8.91
CA LYS A 468 -7.54 -12.10 10.36
C LYS A 468 -6.96 -13.41 10.88
N SER A 469 -7.16 -14.51 10.16
CA SER A 469 -6.60 -15.83 10.53
C SER A 469 -5.08 -15.80 10.54
N LEU A 470 -4.47 -15.27 9.47
CA LEU A 470 -3.01 -15.11 9.37
C LEU A 470 -2.46 -14.24 10.51
N MET A 471 -3.05 -13.08 10.72
CA MET A 471 -2.63 -12.16 11.77
C MET A 471 -2.78 -12.76 13.18
N ARG A 472 -3.81 -13.57 13.41
CA ARG A 472 -4.02 -14.25 14.69
C ARG A 472 -2.91 -15.26 14.99
N THR A 473 -2.48 -16.02 13.99
CA THR A 473 -1.35 -16.96 14.11
C THR A 473 -0.05 -16.18 14.29
N PHE A 474 0.22 -15.22 13.42
CA PHE A 474 1.46 -14.46 13.42
C PHE A 474 1.69 -13.62 14.69
N ILE A 475 0.65 -13.01 15.28
CA ILE A 475 0.79 -12.16 16.48
C ILE A 475 0.81 -12.98 17.77
N LYS A 476 0.25 -14.19 17.81
CA LYS A 476 0.17 -15.00 19.03
C LYS A 476 1.35 -15.93 19.27
N GLU A 477 2.05 -16.32 18.23
CA GLU A 477 3.28 -17.12 18.29
C GLU A 477 4.51 -16.26 18.55
#